data_f0a42a115e1ff8830aa4a783cf08540f
#
_entry.id   f0a42a115e1ff8830aa4a783cf08540f
#
_cell.length_a   1.000
_cell.length_b   1.000
_cell.length_c   1.000
_cell.angle_alpha   90.00
_cell.angle_beta   90.00
_cell.angle_gamma   90.00
#
_symmetry.space_group_name_H-M   'P 1'
#
loop_
_entity.id
_entity.type
_entity.pdbx_description
1 polymer ?
#
loop_
_entity_poly.entity_id
_entity_poly.type
_entity_poly.pdbx_seq_one_letter_code
_entity_poly.pdbx_strand_id
1 'polypeptide(L)'
;MIDRVRLPLTVKVLIALADLKGKVGNSARRKLLRRLRKRSLLDFEQRLATLGPRDVCIDLGANMGVVTEKLAATGAEVHAYEPDPYCFDLLTKRFADKENVHLHNQAVSATAGSLLLQRTRDFEIDPEIQSQSSSIIRSNDAIYDPEKSIKVEVVAFNDVIRDLHRYVALIKMDIEGSEFEILDCILDDYANGCVLPIGALFIETHERHMPNRFDLVKSVRKATWSGLLPYRIDTYWP
;
A
#
# COMPACT_ATOMS: atom_id res chain seq x y z
N MET A 1 -8.65 -21.40 5.83
CA MET A 1 -7.65 -21.84 6.84
C MET A 1 -6.43 -20.93 6.63
N ILE A 2 -6.20 -19.96 7.53
CA ILE A 2 -5.09 -18.99 7.39
C ILE A 2 -3.81 -19.78 7.61
N ASP A 3 -2.98 -19.89 6.58
CA ASP A 3 -1.68 -20.54 6.67
C ASP A 3 -0.81 -19.77 7.67
N ARG A 4 -0.62 -20.34 8.86
CA ARG A 4 0.27 -19.76 9.88
C ARG A 4 1.66 -19.64 9.26
N VAL A 5 2.06 -18.45 8.92
CA VAL A 5 3.33 -18.15 8.28
C VAL A 5 4.49 -18.60 9.18
N ARG A 6 4.94 -19.83 9.01
CA ARG A 6 6.17 -20.31 9.70
C ARG A 6 7.37 -19.63 9.06
N LEU A 7 7.92 -18.64 9.76
CA LEU A 7 9.15 -17.99 9.31
C LEU A 7 10.30 -19.01 9.29
N PRO A 8 11.09 -19.08 8.19
CA PRO A 8 12.30 -19.89 8.13
C PRO A 8 13.27 -19.55 9.25
N LEU A 9 14.04 -20.54 9.72
CA LEU A 9 15.02 -20.36 10.79
C LEU A 9 15.98 -19.19 10.49
N THR A 10 16.42 -19.09 9.24
CA THR A 10 17.31 -18.00 8.79
C THR A 10 16.71 -16.61 8.93
N VAL A 11 15.39 -16.47 8.80
CA VAL A 11 14.68 -15.20 9.02
C VAL A 11 14.57 -14.91 10.52
N LYS A 12 14.25 -15.91 11.35
CA LYS A 12 14.23 -15.78 12.82
C LYS A 12 15.58 -15.33 13.39
N VAL A 13 16.68 -15.90 12.88
CA VAL A 13 18.05 -15.50 13.25
C VAL A 13 18.32 -14.05 12.85
N LEU A 14 17.92 -13.64 11.64
CA LEU A 14 18.10 -12.24 11.21
C LEU A 14 17.27 -11.25 12.04
N ILE A 15 16.07 -11.62 12.48
CA ILE A 15 15.25 -10.81 13.40
C ILE A 15 16.00 -10.59 14.71
N ALA A 16 16.51 -11.66 15.34
CA ALA A 16 17.27 -11.56 16.58
C ALA A 16 18.55 -10.71 16.44
N LEU A 17 19.27 -10.85 15.32
CA LEU A 17 20.47 -10.04 15.06
C LEU A 17 20.14 -8.58 14.71
N ALA A 18 18.97 -8.30 14.13
CA ALA A 18 18.54 -6.96 13.79
C ALA A 18 18.26 -6.09 15.02
N ASP A 19 17.98 -6.69 16.16
CA ASP A 19 17.78 -5.97 17.46
C ASP A 19 19.11 -5.49 18.06
N LEU A 20 20.26 -5.99 17.57
CA LEU A 20 21.56 -5.54 18.04
C LEU A 20 21.89 -4.12 17.54
N LYS A 21 22.61 -3.36 18.37
CA LYS A 21 23.14 -2.04 17.97
C LYS A 21 24.39 -2.16 17.10
N GLY A 22 24.68 -1.13 16.29
CA GLY A 22 25.89 -1.02 15.51
C GLY A 22 25.90 -1.75 14.17
N LYS A 23 27.10 -1.99 13.61
CA LYS A 23 27.26 -2.51 12.23
C LYS A 23 26.61 -3.87 11.99
N VAL A 24 26.62 -4.76 12.99
CA VAL A 24 26.04 -6.11 12.89
C VAL A 24 24.52 -6.00 12.77
N GLY A 25 23.87 -5.27 13.66
CA GLY A 25 22.42 -5.05 13.62
C GLY A 25 21.96 -4.37 12.33
N ASN A 26 22.68 -3.32 11.90
CA ASN A 26 22.36 -2.61 10.64
C ASN A 26 22.51 -3.53 9.41
N SER A 27 23.54 -4.40 9.38
CA SER A 27 23.70 -5.37 8.30
C SER A 27 22.60 -6.43 8.31
N ALA A 28 22.23 -6.92 9.49
CA ALA A 28 21.14 -7.89 9.66
C ALA A 28 19.79 -7.30 9.24
N ARG A 29 19.48 -6.05 9.61
CA ARG A 29 18.24 -5.34 9.19
C ARG A 29 18.14 -5.23 7.67
N ARG A 30 19.22 -4.81 7.00
CA ARG A 30 19.24 -4.72 5.52
C ARG A 30 19.01 -6.07 4.86
N LYS A 31 19.67 -7.14 5.36
CA LYS A 31 19.48 -8.51 4.83
C LYS A 31 18.06 -9.02 5.10
N LEU A 32 17.52 -8.74 6.28
CA LEU A 32 16.16 -9.11 6.67
C LEU A 32 15.14 -8.44 5.75
N LEU A 33 15.19 -7.11 5.61
CA LEU A 33 14.28 -6.36 4.74
C LEU A 33 14.32 -6.86 3.31
N ARG A 34 15.52 -7.07 2.72
CA ARG A 34 15.64 -7.60 1.37
C ARG A 34 14.98 -8.98 1.22
N ARG A 35 15.09 -9.86 2.22
CA ARG A 35 14.46 -11.19 2.18
C ARG A 35 12.94 -11.11 2.34
N LEU A 36 12.46 -10.24 3.22
CA LEU A 36 11.04 -10.05 3.45
C LEU A 36 10.35 -9.40 2.25
N ARG A 37 10.97 -8.39 1.63
CA ARG A 37 10.50 -7.79 0.37
C ARG A 37 10.42 -8.81 -0.76
N LYS A 38 11.49 -9.62 -0.97
CA LYS A 38 11.47 -10.69 -1.97
C LYS A 38 10.34 -11.70 -1.70
N ARG A 39 10.09 -12.03 -0.44
CA ARG A 39 9.00 -12.93 -0.06
C ARG A 39 7.64 -12.30 -0.31
N SER A 40 7.47 -11.02 0.02
CA SER A 40 6.25 -10.26 -0.25
C SER A 40 5.90 -10.27 -1.75
N LEU A 41 6.89 -9.98 -2.61
CA LEU A 41 6.71 -10.06 -4.06
C LEU A 41 6.30 -11.46 -4.53
N LEU A 42 6.96 -12.50 -4.05
CA LEU A 42 6.61 -13.88 -4.42
C LEU A 42 5.20 -14.26 -3.97
N ASP A 43 4.79 -13.82 -2.79
CA ASP A 43 3.44 -14.05 -2.28
C ASP A 43 2.38 -13.29 -3.08
N PHE A 44 2.69 -12.06 -3.45
CA PHE A 44 1.83 -11.27 -4.33
C PHE A 44 1.65 -11.96 -5.69
N GLU A 45 2.73 -12.39 -6.34
CA GLU A 45 2.67 -13.10 -7.63
C GLU A 45 1.91 -14.44 -7.52
N GLN A 46 2.08 -15.16 -6.40
CA GLN A 46 1.30 -16.38 -6.15
C GLN A 46 -0.19 -16.08 -6.02
N ARG A 47 -0.56 -14.97 -5.39
CA ARG A 47 -1.97 -14.55 -5.29
C ARG A 47 -2.53 -14.10 -6.62
N LEU A 48 -1.77 -13.34 -7.40
CA LEU A 48 -2.16 -12.98 -8.77
C LEU A 48 -2.53 -14.22 -9.57
N ALA A 49 -1.75 -15.30 -9.47
CA ALA A 49 -2.02 -16.55 -10.19
C ALA A 49 -3.32 -17.27 -9.77
N THR A 50 -3.94 -16.87 -8.66
CA THR A 50 -5.22 -17.42 -8.18
C THR A 50 -6.44 -16.55 -8.48
N LEU A 51 -6.22 -15.30 -8.92
CA LEU A 51 -7.28 -14.35 -9.24
C LEU A 51 -7.93 -14.65 -10.60
N GLY A 52 -9.18 -14.24 -10.74
CA GLY A 52 -9.95 -14.41 -11.97
C GLY A 52 -11.13 -13.44 -12.05
N PRO A 53 -12.01 -13.59 -13.09
CA PRO A 53 -13.07 -12.63 -13.40
C PRO A 53 -14.14 -12.42 -12.32
N ARG A 54 -14.18 -13.26 -11.30
CA ARG A 54 -15.12 -13.12 -10.18
C ARG A 54 -14.55 -12.37 -8.98
N ASP A 55 -13.24 -12.11 -9.01
CA ASP A 55 -12.55 -11.44 -7.93
C ASP A 55 -12.56 -9.93 -8.12
N VAL A 56 -12.52 -9.22 -7.00
CA VAL A 56 -12.34 -7.76 -6.96
C VAL A 56 -10.99 -7.45 -6.33
N CYS A 57 -10.26 -6.55 -6.95
CA CYS A 57 -8.97 -6.06 -6.49
C CYS A 57 -8.96 -4.54 -6.40
N ILE A 58 -8.15 -4.01 -5.51
CA ILE A 58 -7.96 -2.56 -5.34
C ILE A 58 -6.47 -2.23 -5.43
N ASP A 59 -6.14 -1.20 -6.21
CA ASP A 59 -4.81 -0.61 -6.30
C ASP A 59 -4.85 0.83 -5.79
N LEU A 60 -4.37 1.05 -4.58
CA LEU A 60 -4.31 2.36 -3.93
C LEU A 60 -2.92 2.97 -4.18
N GLY A 61 -2.91 4.14 -4.82
CA GLY A 61 -1.72 4.77 -5.38
C GLY A 61 -1.28 4.05 -6.66
N ALA A 62 -2.16 4.09 -7.67
CA ALA A 62 -1.94 3.36 -8.91
C ALA A 62 -0.79 3.94 -9.75
N ASN A 63 -0.46 5.22 -9.56
CA ASN A 63 0.59 5.95 -10.26
C ASN A 63 0.53 5.71 -11.78
N MET A 64 1.56 5.10 -12.38
CA MET A 64 1.61 4.78 -13.81
C MET A 64 0.88 3.48 -14.20
N GLY A 65 0.21 2.82 -13.26
CA GLY A 65 -0.62 1.63 -13.50
C GLY A 65 0.13 0.32 -13.64
N VAL A 66 1.36 0.21 -13.17
CA VAL A 66 2.16 -1.02 -13.28
C VAL A 66 1.51 -2.19 -12.52
N VAL A 67 1.01 -1.95 -11.31
CA VAL A 67 0.32 -2.97 -10.52
C VAL A 67 -1.10 -3.17 -11.03
N THR A 68 -1.81 -2.08 -11.37
CA THR A 68 -3.13 -2.12 -12.00
C THR A 68 -3.15 -3.05 -13.22
N GLU A 69 -2.13 -2.97 -14.09
CA GLU A 69 -2.03 -3.82 -15.29
C GLU A 69 -1.90 -5.30 -14.94
N LYS A 70 -1.08 -5.64 -13.94
CA LYS A 70 -0.94 -7.02 -13.47
C LYS A 70 -2.24 -7.57 -12.91
N LEU A 71 -2.97 -6.77 -12.12
CA LEU A 71 -4.27 -7.13 -11.57
C LEU A 71 -5.30 -7.32 -12.71
N ALA A 72 -5.39 -6.37 -13.64
CA ALA A 72 -6.30 -6.41 -14.76
C ALA A 72 -6.06 -7.61 -15.69
N ALA A 73 -4.80 -8.02 -15.87
CA ALA A 73 -4.41 -9.16 -16.68
C ALA A 73 -4.93 -10.51 -16.14
N THR A 74 -5.30 -10.59 -14.86
CA THR A 74 -5.94 -11.78 -14.27
C THR A 74 -7.40 -11.95 -14.69
N GLY A 75 -8.01 -10.91 -15.27
CA GLY A 75 -9.44 -10.81 -15.53
C GLY A 75 -10.26 -10.31 -14.35
N ALA A 76 -9.66 -10.11 -13.18
CA ALA A 76 -10.35 -9.54 -12.01
C ALA A 76 -10.84 -8.12 -12.28
N GLU A 77 -11.92 -7.72 -11.61
CA GLU A 77 -12.37 -6.34 -11.55
C GLU A 77 -11.39 -5.53 -10.69
N VAL A 78 -10.88 -4.42 -11.21
CA VAL A 78 -9.85 -3.62 -10.55
C VAL A 78 -10.33 -2.20 -10.33
N HIS A 79 -10.32 -1.75 -9.08
CA HIS A 79 -10.55 -0.34 -8.72
C HIS A 79 -9.21 0.31 -8.39
N ALA A 80 -8.77 1.22 -9.26
CA ALA A 80 -7.49 1.90 -9.15
C ALA A 80 -7.68 3.37 -8.74
N TYR A 81 -7.05 3.76 -7.63
CA TYR A 81 -7.13 5.10 -7.05
C TYR A 81 -5.80 5.83 -7.25
N GLU A 82 -5.87 6.99 -7.87
CA GLU A 82 -4.71 7.84 -8.12
C GLU A 82 -5.09 9.31 -7.97
N PRO A 83 -4.57 10.03 -6.96
CA PRO A 83 -4.94 11.41 -6.72
C PRO A 83 -4.31 12.42 -7.68
N ASP A 84 -3.11 12.15 -8.22
CA ASP A 84 -2.44 13.10 -9.12
C ASP A 84 -3.12 13.12 -10.50
N PRO A 85 -3.70 14.25 -10.94
CA PRO A 85 -4.38 14.35 -12.23
C PRO A 85 -3.48 13.98 -13.42
N TYR A 86 -2.17 14.25 -13.33
CA TYR A 86 -1.23 13.89 -14.40
C TYR A 86 -1.15 12.36 -14.56
N CYS A 87 -0.94 11.65 -13.45
CA CYS A 87 -0.91 10.18 -13.46
C CYS A 87 -2.28 9.61 -13.85
N PHE A 88 -3.37 10.20 -13.35
CA PHE A 88 -4.71 9.79 -13.68
C PHE A 88 -5.01 9.90 -15.18
N ASP A 89 -4.57 10.97 -15.83
CA ASP A 89 -4.71 11.12 -17.29
C ASP A 89 -3.94 10.03 -18.07
N LEU A 90 -2.77 9.63 -17.57
CA LEU A 90 -2.00 8.54 -18.16
C LEU A 90 -2.70 7.19 -17.95
N LEU A 91 -3.23 6.93 -16.74
CA LEU A 91 -4.03 5.74 -16.46
C LEU A 91 -5.26 5.66 -17.37
N THR A 92 -5.98 6.77 -17.54
CA THR A 92 -7.16 6.83 -18.39
C THR A 92 -6.83 6.43 -19.84
N LYS A 93 -5.71 6.90 -20.38
CA LYS A 93 -5.24 6.51 -21.71
C LYS A 93 -4.82 5.05 -21.77
N ARG A 94 -4.07 4.58 -20.75
CA ARG A 94 -3.52 3.21 -20.69
C ARG A 94 -4.60 2.15 -20.59
N PHE A 95 -5.67 2.41 -19.87
CA PHE A 95 -6.73 1.45 -19.60
C PHE A 95 -8.05 1.75 -20.35
N ALA A 96 -8.02 2.61 -21.37
CA ALA A 96 -9.21 3.01 -22.14
C ALA A 96 -10.03 1.82 -22.69
N ASP A 97 -9.34 0.73 -23.08
CA ASP A 97 -9.95 -0.47 -23.65
C ASP A 97 -10.11 -1.62 -22.63
N LYS A 98 -9.97 -1.34 -21.33
CA LYS A 98 -10.04 -2.34 -20.27
C LYS A 98 -11.35 -2.20 -19.47
N GLU A 99 -12.37 -2.95 -19.85
CA GLU A 99 -13.69 -2.90 -19.20
C GLU A 99 -13.67 -3.34 -17.72
N ASN A 100 -12.66 -4.12 -17.32
CA ASN A 100 -12.50 -4.59 -15.96
C ASN A 100 -11.66 -3.66 -15.06
N VAL A 101 -11.31 -2.43 -15.53
CA VAL A 101 -10.56 -1.44 -14.76
C VAL A 101 -11.41 -0.19 -14.54
N HIS A 102 -11.64 0.14 -13.28
CA HIS A 102 -12.36 1.33 -12.83
C HIS A 102 -11.38 2.30 -12.18
N LEU A 103 -11.24 3.47 -12.78
CA LEU A 103 -10.28 4.49 -12.36
C LEU A 103 -10.96 5.57 -11.50
N HIS A 104 -10.31 5.96 -10.40
CA HIS A 104 -10.80 6.97 -9.46
C HIS A 104 -9.72 8.02 -9.23
N ASN A 105 -10.01 9.30 -9.62
CA ASN A 105 -9.06 10.41 -9.36
C ASN A 105 -9.22 10.95 -7.96
N GLN A 106 -8.89 10.14 -6.98
CA GLN A 106 -9.08 10.40 -5.56
C GLN A 106 -7.91 9.81 -4.76
N ALA A 107 -7.54 10.47 -3.68
CA ALA A 107 -6.68 9.87 -2.65
C ALA A 107 -7.54 8.99 -1.72
N VAL A 108 -6.89 8.05 -1.05
CA VAL A 108 -7.53 7.22 -0.02
C VAL A 108 -6.83 7.46 1.31
N SER A 109 -7.61 7.66 2.38
CA SER A 109 -7.11 7.82 3.75
C SER A 109 -8.06 7.16 4.75
N ALA A 110 -7.79 7.27 6.04
CA ALA A 110 -8.69 6.79 7.09
C ALA A 110 -10.04 7.53 7.09
N THR A 111 -10.06 8.82 6.71
CA THR A 111 -11.26 9.67 6.70
C THR A 111 -11.40 10.40 5.37
N ALA A 112 -12.65 10.56 4.92
CA ALA A 112 -12.96 11.33 3.72
C ALA A 112 -12.75 12.83 3.92
N GLY A 113 -12.48 13.56 2.81
CA GLY A 113 -12.29 15.00 2.85
C GLY A 113 -11.50 15.54 1.66
N SER A 114 -10.54 16.38 1.94
CA SER A 114 -9.57 16.85 0.93
C SER A 114 -8.21 17.11 1.58
N LEU A 115 -7.15 16.94 0.81
CA LEU A 115 -5.79 17.24 1.26
C LEU A 115 -4.96 17.87 0.15
N LEU A 116 -3.76 18.35 0.51
CA LEU A 116 -2.80 18.87 -0.45
C LEU A 116 -1.80 17.76 -0.79
N LEU A 117 -1.77 17.38 -2.05
CA LEU A 117 -0.73 16.54 -2.62
C LEU A 117 0.47 17.42 -2.94
N GLN A 118 1.60 17.17 -2.29
CA GLN A 118 2.83 17.90 -2.52
C GLN A 118 3.56 17.33 -3.73
N ARG A 119 3.87 18.20 -4.70
CA ARG A 119 4.70 17.87 -5.85
C ARG A 119 6.13 18.34 -5.65
N THR A 120 7.08 17.65 -6.25
CA THR A 120 8.47 18.06 -6.24
C THR A 120 8.67 19.33 -7.05
N ARG A 121 9.78 20.07 -6.77
CA ARG A 121 10.14 21.29 -7.51
C ARG A 121 10.36 21.02 -9.00
N ASP A 122 10.88 19.84 -9.32
CA ASP A 122 11.24 19.45 -10.69
C ASP A 122 10.11 18.67 -11.40
N PHE A 123 8.88 18.68 -10.84
CA PHE A 123 7.76 17.94 -11.38
C PHE A 123 7.50 18.20 -12.87
N GLU A 124 7.61 19.47 -13.31
CA GLU A 124 7.37 19.84 -14.71
C GLU A 124 8.52 19.45 -15.67
N ILE A 125 9.71 19.14 -15.12
CA ILE A 125 10.89 18.75 -15.93
C ILE A 125 10.75 17.28 -16.34
N ASP A 126 10.34 16.41 -15.41
CA ASP A 126 10.14 14.99 -15.65
C ASP A 126 8.98 14.46 -14.78
N PRO A 127 7.73 14.72 -15.21
CA PRO A 127 6.56 14.34 -14.42
C PRO A 127 6.47 12.84 -14.14
N GLU A 128 6.96 11.98 -15.05
CA GLU A 128 6.91 10.51 -14.88
C GLU A 128 7.79 10.05 -13.69
N ILE A 129 9.00 10.59 -13.59
CA ILE A 129 9.90 10.25 -12.46
C ILE A 129 9.43 10.96 -11.19
N GLN A 130 9.06 12.23 -11.30
CA GLN A 130 8.73 13.06 -10.13
C GLN A 130 7.39 12.70 -9.49
N SER A 131 6.44 12.16 -10.24
CA SER A 131 5.16 11.68 -9.69
C SER A 131 5.33 10.52 -8.69
N GLN A 132 6.40 9.73 -8.83
CA GLN A 132 6.74 8.66 -7.88
C GLN A 132 7.18 9.18 -6.51
N SER A 133 7.48 10.48 -6.42
CA SER A 133 7.89 11.16 -5.18
C SER A 133 6.84 12.15 -4.69
N SER A 134 5.66 12.22 -5.32
CA SER A 134 4.55 13.06 -4.82
C SER A 134 4.03 12.46 -3.52
N SER A 135 3.85 13.30 -2.49
CA SER A 135 3.49 12.83 -1.14
C SER A 135 2.39 13.67 -0.53
N ILE A 136 1.52 13.02 0.24
CA ILE A 136 0.50 13.68 1.07
C ILE A 136 1.02 14.02 2.47
N ILE A 137 2.20 13.53 2.84
CA ILE A 137 2.87 13.94 4.08
C ILE A 137 3.42 15.34 3.91
N ARG A 138 3.08 16.24 4.82
CA ARG A 138 3.77 17.54 4.89
C ARG A 138 5.22 17.31 5.30
N SER A 139 6.09 17.22 4.30
CA SER A 139 7.52 17.20 4.49
C SER A 139 8.07 18.61 4.31
N ASN A 140 8.93 19.04 5.25
CA ASN A 140 9.73 20.27 5.09
C ASN A 140 10.97 20.03 4.21
N ASP A 141 11.02 18.89 3.51
CA ASP A 141 12.14 18.58 2.65
C ASP A 141 12.22 19.54 1.48
N ALA A 142 13.42 20.01 1.19
CA ALA A 142 13.70 21.00 0.15
C ALA A 142 13.34 20.52 -1.28
N ILE A 143 12.94 19.26 -1.44
CA ILE A 143 12.52 18.68 -2.72
C ILE A 143 11.10 19.07 -3.11
N TYR A 144 10.23 19.42 -2.15
CA TYR A 144 8.84 19.79 -2.42
C TYR A 144 8.68 21.30 -2.61
N ASP A 145 7.73 21.68 -3.46
CA ASP A 145 7.35 23.05 -3.70
C ASP A 145 5.91 23.29 -3.24
N PRO A 146 5.69 24.08 -2.18
CA PRO A 146 4.34 24.35 -1.69
C PRO A 146 3.44 25.02 -2.75
N GLU A 147 4.01 25.81 -3.68
CA GLU A 147 3.26 26.48 -4.74
C GLU A 147 2.78 25.50 -5.83
N LYS A 148 3.42 24.33 -5.94
CA LYS A 148 3.05 23.25 -6.86
C LYS A 148 2.12 22.23 -6.24
N SER A 149 1.76 22.39 -4.96
CA SER A 149 0.81 21.51 -4.29
C SER A 149 -0.58 21.65 -4.89
N ILE A 150 -1.25 20.52 -5.07
CA ILE A 150 -2.61 20.47 -5.62
C ILE A 150 -3.58 19.95 -4.58
N LYS A 151 -4.80 20.52 -4.56
CA LYS A 151 -5.86 20.01 -3.70
C LYS A 151 -6.50 18.81 -4.37
N VAL A 152 -6.54 17.68 -3.66
CA VAL A 152 -7.15 16.43 -4.12
C VAL A 152 -8.28 15.99 -3.20
N GLU A 153 -9.26 15.32 -3.79
CA GLU A 153 -10.36 14.69 -3.05
C GLU A 153 -9.84 13.43 -2.34
N VAL A 154 -10.40 13.17 -1.15
CA VAL A 154 -10.06 12.01 -0.32
C VAL A 154 -11.31 11.22 -0.01
N VAL A 155 -11.27 9.92 -0.24
CA VAL A 155 -12.29 8.97 0.19
C VAL A 155 -11.78 8.13 1.36
N ALA A 156 -12.69 7.69 2.23
CA ALA A 156 -12.31 6.85 3.36
C ALA A 156 -12.08 5.40 2.90
N PHE A 157 -11.00 4.79 3.36
CA PHE A 157 -10.64 3.40 3.04
C PHE A 157 -11.77 2.40 3.34
N ASN A 158 -12.42 2.56 4.48
CA ASN A 158 -13.52 1.70 4.86
C ASN A 158 -14.73 1.83 3.93
N ASP A 159 -15.02 3.05 3.46
CA ASP A 159 -16.12 3.31 2.53
C ASP A 159 -15.83 2.72 1.15
N VAL A 160 -14.59 2.88 0.66
CA VAL A 160 -14.12 2.22 -0.59
C VAL A 160 -14.45 0.73 -0.59
N ILE A 161 -14.21 0.02 0.52
CA ILE A 161 -14.45 -1.42 0.61
C ILE A 161 -15.94 -1.74 0.79
N ARG A 162 -16.66 -0.97 1.63
CA ARG A 162 -18.07 -1.19 1.93
C ARG A 162 -18.97 -0.94 0.73
N ASP A 163 -18.68 0.10 -0.05
CA ASP A 163 -19.47 0.50 -1.23
C ASP A 163 -19.43 -0.54 -2.36
N LEU A 164 -18.39 -1.36 -2.40
CA LEU A 164 -18.32 -2.49 -3.32
C LEU A 164 -19.33 -3.60 -2.99
N HIS A 165 -19.82 -3.69 -1.75
CA HIS A 165 -20.72 -4.75 -1.28
C HIS A 165 -20.26 -6.17 -1.64
N ARG A 166 -18.95 -6.37 -1.81
CA ARG A 166 -18.30 -7.60 -2.25
C ARG A 166 -17.03 -7.87 -1.45
N TYR A 167 -16.60 -9.12 -1.49
CA TYR A 167 -15.30 -9.49 -0.96
C TYR A 167 -14.18 -8.99 -1.88
N VAL A 168 -13.22 -8.28 -1.32
CA VAL A 168 -12.04 -7.78 -2.02
C VAL A 168 -10.89 -8.78 -1.84
N ALA A 169 -10.53 -9.48 -2.91
CA ALA A 169 -9.56 -10.56 -2.84
C ALA A 169 -8.14 -10.06 -2.53
N LEU A 170 -7.76 -8.92 -3.10
CA LEU A 170 -6.43 -8.36 -2.95
C LEU A 170 -6.47 -6.83 -3.02
N ILE A 171 -5.73 -6.19 -2.09
CA ILE A 171 -5.46 -4.76 -2.08
C ILE A 171 -3.96 -4.54 -2.12
N LYS A 172 -3.45 -3.70 -3.04
CA LYS A 172 -2.12 -3.08 -2.93
C LYS A 172 -2.32 -1.66 -2.42
N MET A 173 -1.46 -1.24 -1.49
CA MET A 173 -1.47 0.10 -0.92
C MET A 173 -0.07 0.68 -0.91
N ASP A 174 0.09 1.79 -1.62
CA ASP A 174 1.30 2.59 -1.69
C ASP A 174 0.86 4.03 -1.99
N ILE A 175 0.51 4.77 -0.95
CA ILE A 175 -0.24 6.04 -1.01
C ILE A 175 0.53 7.21 -0.38
N GLU A 176 1.83 7.00 -0.13
CA GLU A 176 2.79 8.03 0.24
C GLU A 176 2.34 8.88 1.45
N GLY A 177 1.81 8.19 2.51
CA GLY A 177 1.66 8.82 3.81
C GLY A 177 0.41 8.53 4.63
N SER A 178 -0.69 8.07 4.04
CA SER A 178 -1.92 7.72 4.79
C SER A 178 -1.98 6.26 5.27
N GLU A 179 -0.96 5.46 5.00
CA GLU A 179 -0.92 4.03 5.35
C GLU A 179 -1.09 3.81 6.85
N PHE A 180 -0.48 4.67 7.66
CA PHE A 180 -0.47 4.52 9.11
C PHE A 180 -1.83 4.78 9.73
N GLU A 181 -2.55 5.80 9.26
CA GLU A 181 -3.89 6.13 9.75
C GLU A 181 -4.89 5.03 9.34
N ILE A 182 -4.73 4.47 8.13
CA ILE A 182 -5.54 3.34 7.68
C ILE A 182 -5.23 2.09 8.53
N LEU A 183 -3.96 1.82 8.84
CA LEU A 183 -3.58 0.69 9.68
C LEU A 183 -4.12 0.83 11.12
N ASP A 184 -4.08 2.04 11.70
CA ASP A 184 -4.70 2.31 13.00
C ASP A 184 -6.22 2.02 12.93
N CYS A 185 -6.90 2.52 11.89
CA CYS A 185 -8.32 2.31 11.69
C CYS A 185 -8.69 0.81 11.55
N ILE A 186 -7.90 0.05 10.80
CA ILE A 186 -8.08 -1.41 10.64
C ILE A 186 -7.94 -2.14 11.99
N LEU A 187 -6.97 -1.76 12.81
CA LEU A 187 -6.76 -2.38 14.13
C LEU A 187 -7.88 -2.03 15.10
N ASP A 188 -8.34 -0.77 15.10
CA ASP A 188 -9.44 -0.30 15.94
C ASP A 188 -10.75 -0.97 15.54
N ASP A 189 -11.06 -1.05 14.26
CA ASP A 189 -12.23 -1.77 13.73
C ASP A 189 -12.22 -3.23 14.16
N TYR A 190 -11.08 -3.90 14.02
CA TYR A 190 -10.92 -5.29 14.43
C TYR A 190 -11.11 -5.46 15.94
N ALA A 191 -10.56 -4.56 16.76
CA ALA A 191 -10.73 -4.58 18.21
C ALA A 191 -12.20 -4.40 18.63
N ASN A 192 -12.99 -3.66 17.82
CA ASN A 192 -14.42 -3.44 18.02
C ASN A 192 -15.30 -4.51 17.33
N GLY A 193 -14.71 -5.59 16.83
CA GLY A 193 -15.42 -6.71 16.18
C GLY A 193 -15.90 -6.42 14.76
N CYS A 194 -15.47 -5.30 14.15
CA CYS A 194 -15.74 -5.00 12.76
C CYS A 194 -14.62 -5.57 11.87
N VAL A 195 -14.98 -6.44 10.95
CA VAL A 195 -14.04 -7.10 10.04
C VAL A 195 -14.38 -6.72 8.60
N LEU A 196 -13.45 -6.10 7.92
CA LEU A 196 -13.62 -5.78 6.50
C LEU A 196 -13.55 -7.07 5.65
N PRO A 197 -14.35 -7.18 4.58
CA PRO A 197 -14.39 -8.36 3.72
C PRO A 197 -13.21 -8.35 2.72
N ILE A 198 -11.99 -8.45 3.23
CA ILE A 198 -10.75 -8.45 2.43
C ILE A 198 -9.97 -9.75 2.60
N GLY A 199 -9.23 -10.16 1.57
CA GLY A 199 -8.39 -11.37 1.58
C GLY A 199 -6.95 -11.08 1.96
N ALA A 200 -6.32 -10.17 1.26
CA ALA A 200 -4.95 -9.75 1.54
C ALA A 200 -4.72 -8.28 1.24
N LEU A 201 -3.86 -7.66 2.03
CA LEU A 201 -3.43 -6.27 1.90
C LEU A 201 -1.90 -6.25 1.85
N PHE A 202 -1.35 -5.74 0.75
CA PHE A 202 0.07 -5.51 0.54
C PHE A 202 0.36 -4.02 0.62
N ILE A 203 1.23 -3.62 1.55
CA ILE A 203 1.45 -2.21 1.87
C ILE A 203 2.95 -1.89 1.77
N GLU A 204 3.30 -0.84 1.01
CA GLU A 204 4.55 -0.15 1.22
C GLU A 204 4.40 0.81 2.40
N THR A 205 5.17 0.57 3.46
CA THR A 205 5.14 1.44 4.64
C THR A 205 6.30 2.40 4.60
N HIS A 206 6.03 3.69 4.61
CA HIS A 206 7.02 4.77 4.58
C HIS A 206 7.54 5.10 5.99
N GLU A 207 7.74 4.08 6.83
CA GLU A 207 8.16 4.21 8.24
C GLU A 207 9.49 4.96 8.43
N ARG A 208 10.32 5.07 7.38
CA ARG A 208 11.57 5.84 7.43
C ARG A 208 11.32 7.34 7.55
N HIS A 209 10.21 7.81 7.01
CA HIS A 209 9.78 9.20 7.04
C HIS A 209 8.95 9.51 8.30
N MET A 210 8.45 8.47 9.01
CA MET A 210 7.65 8.59 10.23
C MET A 210 8.17 7.69 11.36
N PRO A 211 9.30 8.02 12.01
CA PRO A 211 9.91 7.18 13.04
C PRO A 211 8.99 6.89 14.24
N ASN A 212 8.07 7.78 14.55
CA ASN A 212 7.07 7.63 15.60
C ASN A 212 6.00 6.56 15.32
N ARG A 213 5.94 6.03 14.09
CA ARG A 213 5.01 4.97 13.65
C ARG A 213 5.62 3.56 13.63
N PHE A 214 6.88 3.41 13.98
CA PHE A 214 7.54 2.08 14.03
C PHE A 214 6.81 1.07 14.90
N ASP A 215 6.28 1.49 16.05
CA ASP A 215 5.60 0.59 16.99
C ASP A 215 4.26 0.10 16.41
N LEU A 216 3.54 0.94 15.67
CA LEU A 216 2.32 0.56 14.96
C LEU A 216 2.62 -0.54 13.93
N VAL A 217 3.57 -0.31 13.03
CA VAL A 217 3.96 -1.30 12.01
C VAL A 217 4.42 -2.61 12.65
N LYS A 218 5.16 -2.53 13.75
CA LYS A 218 5.57 -3.71 14.52
C LYS A 218 4.39 -4.47 15.10
N SER A 219 3.37 -3.77 15.59
CA SER A 219 2.14 -4.36 16.12
C SER A 219 1.33 -5.05 15.02
N VAL A 220 1.16 -4.41 13.87
CA VAL A 220 0.51 -5.00 12.68
C VAL A 220 1.25 -6.26 12.23
N ARG A 221 2.58 -6.21 12.09
CA ARG A 221 3.41 -7.36 11.74
C ARG A 221 3.24 -8.51 12.73
N LYS A 222 3.21 -8.21 14.02
CA LYS A 222 2.99 -9.22 15.07
C LYS A 222 1.59 -9.82 14.97
N ALA A 223 0.55 -9.02 14.81
CA ALA A 223 -0.83 -9.48 14.66
C ALA A 223 -0.99 -10.39 13.44
N THR A 224 -0.42 -10.00 12.30
CA THR A 224 -0.43 -10.82 11.07
C THR A 224 0.28 -12.16 11.27
N TRP A 225 1.49 -12.15 11.87
CA TRP A 225 2.27 -13.39 12.07
C TRP A 225 1.68 -14.34 13.11
N SER A 226 0.97 -13.81 14.09
CA SER A 226 0.26 -14.63 15.08
C SER A 226 -1.08 -15.18 14.58
N GLY A 227 -1.55 -14.71 13.41
CA GLY A 227 -2.87 -15.08 12.87
C GLY A 227 -4.03 -14.48 13.68
N LEU A 228 -3.80 -13.37 14.36
CA LEU A 228 -4.85 -12.65 15.07
C LEU A 228 -5.82 -11.95 14.12
N LEU A 229 -5.31 -11.41 13.01
CA LEU A 229 -6.15 -10.79 11.98
C LEU A 229 -6.80 -11.86 11.09
N PRO A 230 -8.04 -11.67 10.67
CA PRO A 230 -8.77 -12.64 9.84
C PRO A 230 -8.31 -12.64 8.39
N TYR A 231 -7.51 -11.67 7.98
CA TYR A 231 -6.89 -11.52 6.66
C TYR A 231 -5.41 -11.23 6.79
N ARG A 232 -4.68 -11.34 5.69
CA ARG A 232 -3.25 -11.09 5.66
C ARG A 232 -2.95 -9.62 5.41
N ILE A 233 -2.10 -9.01 6.25
CA ILE A 233 -1.48 -7.71 6.01
C ILE A 233 0.03 -7.94 5.79
N ASP A 234 0.54 -7.65 4.61
CA ASP A 234 1.96 -7.68 4.29
C ASP A 234 2.51 -6.26 4.20
N THR A 235 3.33 -5.88 5.16
CA THR A 235 3.94 -4.53 5.26
C THR A 235 5.36 -4.51 4.72
N TYR A 236 5.71 -5.42 3.82
CA TYR A 236 7.03 -5.52 3.20
C TYR A 236 6.96 -5.38 1.68
N TRP A 237 5.86 -4.89 1.16
CA TRP A 237 5.72 -4.53 -0.24
C TRP A 237 6.84 -3.53 -0.58
N PRO A 238 7.62 -3.72 -1.68
CA PRO A 238 8.77 -2.89 -2.06
C PRO A 238 8.37 -1.66 -2.83
#